data_bbe90e66ea6c58e56c8c52fdb46e4ca8
#
_entry.id   bbe90e66ea6c58e56c8c52fdb46e4ca8
#
_cell.length_a   1.000
_cell.length_b   1.000
_cell.length_c   1.000
_cell.angle_alpha   90.00
_cell.angle_beta   90.00
_cell.angle_gamma   90.00
#
_symmetry.space_group_name_H-M   'P 1'
#
loop_
_entity.id
_entity.type
_entity.pdbx_description
1 polymer ?
#
loop_
_entity_poly.entity_id
_entity_poly.type
_entity_poly.pdbx_seq_one_letter_code
_entity_poly.pdbx_strand_id
1 'polypeptide(L)'
;MIEFKNVSKKYDNGTAALSDINIKIEKGEFVFVVGSSGAGKSTFLKLMMREEVPSSGTITVGDTVLNTIKKKEIPYFRRRLGIVFQDFRLIPNMTVFDNVAFAMRVIGTSEKKIARRVPYVLSLMGLSEKARNYPRELSGGEQQRVALARALANNAEIIIADEPTGNVDPQMSYEIVDMLMRLNEAGTTVIMVTHEHSLVRCFDKRVIILDKGSIVADGGTLIREAATSHINAASEISNEYVVPPDEDYTVYAQTAPAQTDYEEIPVETLDETTVNGGEK
;
A
#
# COMPACT_ATOMS: atom_id res chain seq x y z
N MET A 1 8.07 -10.83 5.99
CA MET A 1 8.07 -10.40 7.40
C MET A 1 8.65 -9.00 7.49
N ILE A 2 7.99 -8.11 8.24
CA ILE A 2 8.47 -6.74 8.53
C ILE A 2 8.57 -6.63 10.04
N GLU A 3 9.68 -6.14 10.56
CA GLU A 3 9.89 -6.04 12.00
C GLU A 3 10.49 -4.69 12.38
N PHE A 4 9.88 -4.03 13.36
CA PHE A 4 10.38 -2.83 14.03
C PHE A 4 10.73 -3.22 15.47
N LYS A 5 11.97 -2.94 15.89
CA LYS A 5 12.47 -3.18 17.26
C LYS A 5 12.94 -1.89 17.88
N ASN A 6 12.22 -1.40 18.90
CA ASN A 6 12.50 -0.18 19.66
C ASN A 6 12.76 1.04 18.76
N VAL A 7 11.97 1.17 17.69
CA VAL A 7 12.18 2.18 16.65
C VAL A 7 11.61 3.51 17.08
N SER A 8 12.47 4.53 17.09
CA SER A 8 12.06 5.92 17.28
C SER A 8 12.54 6.79 16.13
N LYS A 9 11.79 7.84 15.81
CA LYS A 9 12.15 8.84 14.82
C LYS A 9 11.90 10.23 15.35
N LYS A 10 12.99 11.01 15.42
CA LYS A 10 12.97 12.44 15.69
C LYS A 10 13.53 13.18 14.50
N TYR A 11 12.82 14.19 14.02
CA TYR A 11 13.28 15.06 12.95
C TYR A 11 14.19 16.19 13.47
N ASP A 12 14.96 16.81 12.57
CA ASP A 12 15.92 17.87 12.92
C ASP A 12 15.25 19.12 13.52
N ASN A 13 13.98 19.35 13.19
CA ASN A 13 13.14 20.40 13.80
C ASN A 13 12.70 20.11 15.24
N GLY A 14 13.16 18.99 15.83
CA GLY A 14 12.83 18.57 17.20
C GLY A 14 11.55 17.72 17.31
N THR A 15 10.77 17.55 16.26
CA THR A 15 9.52 16.78 16.29
C THR A 15 9.82 15.28 16.50
N ALA A 16 9.33 14.71 17.60
CA ALA A 16 9.32 13.27 17.82
C ALA A 16 8.11 12.68 17.07
N ALA A 17 8.36 12.06 15.93
CA ALA A 17 7.30 11.54 15.07
C ALA A 17 6.91 10.10 15.40
N LEU A 18 7.87 9.30 15.89
CA LEU A 18 7.63 7.94 16.39
C LEU A 18 8.48 7.70 17.64
N SER A 19 7.92 6.97 18.61
CA SER A 19 8.53 6.66 19.90
C SER A 19 8.36 5.19 20.23
N ASP A 20 9.47 4.46 20.32
CA ASP A 20 9.56 3.07 20.76
C ASP A 20 8.57 2.12 20.06
N ILE A 21 8.51 2.19 18.75
CA ILE A 21 7.67 1.30 17.94
C ILE A 21 8.26 -0.11 17.98
N ASN A 22 7.44 -1.04 18.45
CA ASN A 22 7.72 -2.47 18.48
C ASN A 22 6.58 -3.21 17.78
N ILE A 23 6.84 -3.76 16.58
CA ILE A 23 5.81 -4.45 15.80
C ILE A 23 6.44 -5.47 14.85
N LYS A 24 5.71 -6.54 14.60
CA LYS A 24 6.03 -7.57 13.61
C LYS A 24 4.82 -7.80 12.71
N ILE A 25 5.01 -7.68 11.41
CA ILE A 25 4.01 -7.99 10.38
C ILE A 25 4.54 -9.21 9.61
N GLU A 26 3.75 -10.28 9.56
CA GLU A 26 4.14 -11.52 8.91
C GLU A 26 4.01 -11.42 7.38
N LYS A 27 4.68 -12.33 6.68
CA LYS A 27 4.54 -12.43 5.21
C LYS A 27 3.11 -12.88 4.87
N GLY A 28 2.49 -12.22 3.89
CA GLY A 28 1.11 -12.51 3.48
C GLY A 28 0.05 -11.98 4.45
N GLU A 29 0.42 -11.13 5.42
CA GLU A 29 -0.53 -10.51 6.32
C GLU A 29 -1.13 -9.24 5.70
N PHE A 30 -2.42 -9.00 5.96
CA PHE A 30 -3.07 -7.71 5.68
C PHE A 30 -3.22 -6.93 6.99
N VAL A 31 -2.69 -5.70 7.01
CA VAL A 31 -2.70 -4.85 8.19
C VAL A 31 -3.23 -3.48 7.85
N PHE A 32 -4.26 -3.04 8.58
CA PHE A 32 -4.67 -1.64 8.60
C PHE A 32 -3.84 -0.87 9.63
N VAL A 33 -3.37 0.31 9.25
CA VAL A 33 -2.72 1.26 10.16
C VAL A 33 -3.61 2.49 10.24
N VAL A 34 -4.19 2.74 11.40
CA VAL A 34 -5.11 3.84 11.65
C VAL A 34 -4.56 4.80 12.71
N GLY A 35 -5.09 6.00 12.74
CA GLY A 35 -4.71 7.02 13.72
C GLY A 35 -5.06 8.42 13.24
N SER A 36 -5.14 9.38 14.15
CA SER A 36 -5.42 10.78 13.88
C SER A 36 -4.38 11.43 12.96
N SER A 37 -4.69 12.60 12.43
CA SER A 37 -3.69 13.41 11.71
C SER A 37 -2.52 13.72 12.65
N GLY A 38 -1.29 13.57 12.13
CA GLY A 38 -0.09 13.75 12.96
C GLY A 38 0.27 12.57 13.87
N ALA A 39 -0.47 11.47 13.90
CA ALA A 39 -0.18 10.30 14.73
C ALA A 39 1.14 9.57 14.38
N GLY A 40 1.79 9.91 13.26
CA GLY A 40 3.05 9.30 12.83
C GLY A 40 2.93 8.32 11.66
N LYS A 41 1.72 8.11 11.10
CA LYS A 41 1.45 7.15 10.01
C LYS A 41 2.36 7.33 8.81
N SER A 42 2.47 8.53 8.27
CA SER A 42 3.33 8.80 7.10
C SER A 42 4.83 8.60 7.44
N THR A 43 5.26 8.89 8.67
CA THR A 43 6.64 8.60 9.10
C THR A 43 6.88 7.10 9.20
N PHE A 44 5.92 6.34 9.71
CA PHE A 44 5.98 4.88 9.77
C PHE A 44 6.17 4.29 8.35
N LEU A 45 5.37 4.74 7.36
CA LEU A 45 5.52 4.32 5.97
C LEU A 45 6.87 4.74 5.37
N LYS A 46 7.31 5.98 5.58
CA LYS A 46 8.61 6.48 5.06
C LYS A 46 9.79 5.66 5.59
N LEU A 47 9.72 5.22 6.83
CA LEU A 47 10.74 4.33 7.40
C LEU A 47 10.72 2.94 6.72
N MET A 48 9.54 2.36 6.48
CA MET A 48 9.41 1.09 5.75
C MET A 48 9.93 1.19 4.30
N MET A 49 9.68 2.31 3.63
CA MET A 49 10.16 2.56 2.27
C MET A 49 11.65 2.98 2.22
N ARG A 50 12.29 3.12 3.39
CA ARG A 50 13.67 3.64 3.51
C ARG A 50 13.81 5.04 2.89
N GLU A 51 12.74 5.85 2.91
CA GLU A 51 12.81 7.28 2.60
C GLU A 51 13.41 8.05 3.78
N GLU A 52 13.14 7.58 4.99
CA GLU A 52 13.70 8.06 6.23
C GLU A 52 14.52 6.97 6.92
N VAL A 53 15.37 7.39 7.85
CA VAL A 53 16.16 6.52 8.73
C VAL A 53 15.66 6.70 10.15
N PRO A 54 15.51 5.63 10.93
CA PRO A 54 15.15 5.77 12.35
C PRO A 54 16.28 6.48 13.12
N SER A 55 15.90 7.22 14.16
CA SER A 55 16.87 7.84 15.10
C SER A 55 17.45 6.80 16.06
N SER A 56 16.65 5.78 16.40
CA SER A 56 17.09 4.63 17.21
C SER A 56 16.26 3.39 16.83
N GLY A 57 16.67 2.22 17.29
CA GLY A 57 16.04 0.94 17.01
C GLY A 57 16.45 0.37 15.65
N THR A 58 15.81 -0.74 15.26
CA THR A 58 16.13 -1.49 14.03
C THR A 58 14.88 -1.81 13.25
N ILE A 59 14.94 -1.67 11.93
CA ILE A 59 13.87 -2.05 11.01
C ILE A 59 14.41 -3.13 10.07
N THR A 60 13.70 -4.26 9.99
CA THR A 60 14.03 -5.37 9.10
C THR A 60 12.84 -5.66 8.17
N VAL A 61 13.11 -5.84 6.88
CA VAL A 61 12.11 -6.24 5.88
C VAL A 61 12.64 -7.44 5.11
N GLY A 62 11.99 -8.59 5.29
CA GLY A 62 12.54 -9.87 4.85
C GLY A 62 13.89 -10.13 5.54
N ASP A 63 14.92 -10.29 4.74
CA ASP A 63 16.31 -10.49 5.19
C ASP A 63 17.13 -9.19 5.20
N THR A 64 16.49 -8.05 4.93
CA THR A 64 17.18 -6.77 4.77
C THR A 64 17.01 -5.90 6.01
N VAL A 65 18.13 -5.57 6.68
CA VAL A 65 18.16 -4.57 7.77
C VAL A 65 18.23 -3.19 7.15
N LEU A 66 17.14 -2.41 7.23
CA LEU A 66 17.02 -1.11 6.55
C LEU A 66 17.98 -0.06 7.09
N ASN A 67 18.37 -0.16 8.36
CA ASN A 67 19.32 0.81 8.96
C ASN A 67 20.66 0.83 8.23
N THR A 68 21.17 -0.33 7.83
CA THR A 68 22.52 -0.54 7.31
C THR A 68 22.61 -0.68 5.80
N ILE A 69 21.47 -0.75 5.10
CA ILE A 69 21.41 -0.86 3.64
C ILE A 69 22.15 0.33 2.99
N LYS A 70 23.04 0.04 2.08
CA LYS A 70 23.84 1.06 1.36
C LYS A 70 22.96 1.84 0.39
N LYS A 71 23.27 3.13 0.17
CA LYS A 71 22.51 4.00 -0.74
C LYS A 71 22.27 3.37 -2.12
N LYS A 72 23.26 2.66 -2.67
CA LYS A 72 23.16 1.98 -3.98
C LYS A 72 22.21 0.77 -3.98
N GLU A 73 21.88 0.21 -2.82
CA GLU A 73 21.03 -0.97 -2.66
C GLU A 73 19.56 -0.59 -2.43
N ILE A 74 19.29 0.66 -1.99
CA ILE A 74 17.94 1.17 -1.75
C ILE A 74 17.01 1.02 -2.98
N PRO A 75 17.43 1.35 -4.23
CA PRO A 75 16.57 1.13 -5.39
C PRO A 75 16.19 -0.33 -5.60
N TYR A 76 17.08 -1.27 -5.33
CA TYR A 76 16.81 -2.71 -5.44
C TYR A 76 15.84 -3.17 -4.38
N PHE A 77 15.99 -2.70 -3.15
CA PHE A 77 15.03 -2.94 -2.07
C PHE A 77 13.64 -2.42 -2.44
N ARG A 78 13.52 -1.18 -2.92
CA ARG A 78 12.23 -0.58 -3.30
C ARG A 78 11.53 -1.27 -4.46
N ARG A 79 12.24 -2.03 -5.31
CA ARG A 79 11.63 -2.84 -6.38
C ARG A 79 10.74 -3.96 -5.86
N ARG A 80 10.92 -4.38 -4.61
CA ARG A 80 10.11 -5.39 -3.91
C ARG A 80 8.81 -4.79 -3.33
N LEU A 81 8.69 -3.46 -3.35
CA LEU A 81 7.55 -2.72 -2.80
C LEU A 81 6.65 -2.22 -3.93
N GLY A 82 5.36 -2.45 -3.82
CA GLY A 82 4.33 -1.75 -4.58
C GLY A 82 3.79 -0.61 -3.73
N ILE A 83 3.90 0.64 -4.20
CA ILE A 83 3.48 1.80 -3.42
C ILE A 83 2.31 2.46 -4.13
N VAL A 84 1.22 2.65 -3.37
CA VAL A 84 0.02 3.37 -3.78
C VAL A 84 -0.10 4.62 -2.91
N PHE A 85 -0.13 5.78 -3.54
CA PHE A 85 -0.20 7.08 -2.87
C PHE A 85 -1.60 7.66 -2.96
N GLN A 86 -1.99 8.47 -1.99
CA GLN A 86 -3.26 9.19 -1.95
C GLN A 86 -3.45 10.10 -3.17
N ASP A 87 -2.39 10.75 -3.65
CA ASP A 87 -2.37 11.67 -4.79
C ASP A 87 -2.05 10.96 -6.14
N PHE A 88 -2.19 9.63 -6.18
CA PHE A 88 -1.97 8.72 -7.32
C PHE A 88 -0.54 8.77 -7.89
N ARG A 89 0.11 9.91 -7.95
CA ARG A 89 1.43 10.19 -8.53
C ARG A 89 1.60 9.61 -9.93
N LEU A 90 0.56 9.75 -10.75
CA LEU A 90 0.66 9.39 -12.15
C LEU A 90 1.49 10.43 -12.92
N ILE A 91 2.21 9.97 -13.93
CA ILE A 91 3.00 10.84 -14.81
C ILE A 91 2.04 11.42 -15.85
N PRO A 92 1.78 12.76 -15.82
CA PRO A 92 0.67 13.37 -16.58
C PRO A 92 0.81 13.23 -18.10
N ASN A 93 2.05 13.19 -18.61
CA ASN A 93 2.37 13.14 -20.04
C ASN A 93 2.59 11.71 -20.55
N MET A 94 2.23 10.70 -19.75
CA MET A 94 2.27 9.29 -20.14
C MET A 94 0.84 8.75 -20.18
N THR A 95 0.60 7.82 -21.12
CA THR A 95 -0.66 7.07 -21.18
C THR A 95 -0.82 6.17 -19.95
N VAL A 96 -2.00 5.63 -19.75
CA VAL A 96 -2.27 4.60 -18.72
C VAL A 96 -1.30 3.43 -18.88
N PHE A 97 -1.16 2.92 -20.11
CA PHE A 97 -0.21 1.87 -20.44
C PHE A 97 1.22 2.26 -20.02
N ASP A 98 1.67 3.45 -20.42
CA ASP A 98 3.04 3.88 -20.15
C ASP A 98 3.30 4.17 -18.68
N ASN A 99 2.32 4.65 -17.93
CA ASN A 99 2.42 4.80 -16.47
C ASN A 99 2.71 3.46 -15.78
N VAL A 100 2.04 2.39 -16.19
CA VAL A 100 2.25 1.05 -15.64
C VAL A 100 3.57 0.46 -16.18
N ALA A 101 3.82 0.57 -17.48
CA ALA A 101 5.04 0.09 -18.13
C ALA A 101 6.31 0.74 -17.58
N PHE A 102 6.23 2.01 -17.17
CA PHE A 102 7.36 2.75 -16.60
C PHE A 102 7.97 2.04 -15.41
N ALA A 103 7.16 1.52 -14.49
CA ALA A 103 7.64 0.78 -13.32
C ALA A 103 8.47 -0.45 -13.72
N MET A 104 8.09 -1.11 -14.82
CA MET A 104 8.79 -2.28 -15.34
C MET A 104 10.06 -1.89 -16.10
N ARG A 105 10.02 -0.80 -16.91
CA ARG A 105 11.19 -0.29 -17.63
C ARG A 105 12.31 0.14 -16.70
N VAL A 106 11.99 0.80 -15.59
CA VAL A 106 12.97 1.27 -14.60
C VAL A 106 13.80 0.11 -14.00
N ILE A 107 13.22 -1.08 -13.92
CA ILE A 107 13.94 -2.26 -13.43
C ILE A 107 14.62 -3.09 -14.54
N GLY A 108 14.54 -2.63 -15.79
CA GLY A 108 15.19 -3.28 -16.92
C GLY A 108 14.41 -4.45 -17.53
N THR A 109 13.08 -4.52 -17.30
CA THR A 109 12.22 -5.54 -17.90
C THR A 109 12.17 -5.37 -19.42
N SER A 110 12.29 -6.47 -20.17
CA SER A 110 12.24 -6.42 -21.63
C SER A 110 10.86 -5.98 -22.15
N GLU A 111 10.82 -5.26 -23.27
CA GLU A 111 9.58 -4.80 -23.90
C GLU A 111 8.61 -5.96 -24.23
N LYS A 112 9.13 -7.16 -24.55
CA LYS A 112 8.32 -8.36 -24.78
C LYS A 112 7.54 -8.77 -23.51
N LYS A 113 8.18 -8.72 -22.33
CA LYS A 113 7.52 -9.00 -21.06
C LYS A 113 6.53 -7.89 -20.69
N ILE A 114 6.88 -6.62 -20.92
CA ILE A 114 6.01 -5.46 -20.68
C ILE A 114 4.74 -5.57 -21.53
N ALA A 115 4.86 -5.86 -22.83
CA ALA A 115 3.74 -6.00 -23.76
C ALA A 115 2.75 -7.11 -23.38
N ARG A 116 3.17 -8.10 -22.59
CA ARG A 116 2.29 -9.15 -22.03
C ARG A 116 1.73 -8.77 -20.67
N ARG A 117 2.58 -8.25 -19.78
CA ARG A 117 2.23 -8.01 -18.37
C ARG A 117 1.30 -6.80 -18.18
N VAL A 118 1.59 -5.68 -18.87
CA VAL A 118 0.80 -4.45 -18.68
C VAL A 118 -0.66 -4.62 -19.10
N PRO A 119 -1.01 -5.17 -20.28
CA PRO A 119 -2.40 -5.41 -20.63
C PRO A 119 -3.11 -6.33 -19.63
N TYR A 120 -2.42 -7.37 -19.15
CA TYR A 120 -2.96 -8.27 -18.15
C TYR A 120 -3.30 -7.54 -16.84
N VAL A 121 -2.37 -6.75 -16.31
CA VAL A 121 -2.62 -5.99 -15.07
C VAL A 121 -3.71 -4.94 -15.28
N LEU A 122 -3.75 -4.27 -16.45
CA LEU A 122 -4.83 -3.33 -16.76
C LEU A 122 -6.20 -4.02 -16.86
N SER A 123 -6.26 -5.25 -17.39
CA SER A 123 -7.51 -5.99 -17.43
C SER A 123 -8.01 -6.36 -16.03
N LEU A 124 -7.11 -6.75 -15.12
CA LEU A 124 -7.46 -6.98 -13.71
C LEU A 124 -8.06 -5.74 -13.03
N MET A 125 -7.62 -4.55 -13.46
CA MET A 125 -8.08 -3.25 -12.94
C MET A 125 -9.31 -2.70 -13.70
N GLY A 126 -9.86 -3.45 -14.68
CA GLY A 126 -10.96 -2.97 -15.51
C GLY A 126 -10.59 -1.76 -16.38
N LEU A 127 -9.32 -1.63 -16.78
CA LEU A 127 -8.77 -0.47 -17.50
C LEU A 127 -8.33 -0.80 -18.93
N SER A 128 -8.70 -1.96 -19.49
CA SER A 128 -8.29 -2.37 -20.82
C SER A 128 -8.61 -1.34 -21.89
N GLU A 129 -9.82 -0.80 -21.90
CA GLU A 129 -10.30 0.22 -22.85
C GLU A 129 -9.61 1.58 -22.67
N LYS A 130 -9.06 1.83 -21.47
CA LYS A 130 -8.42 3.09 -21.10
C LYS A 130 -6.89 3.09 -21.30
N ALA A 131 -6.31 2.01 -21.80
CA ALA A 131 -4.85 1.85 -21.91
C ALA A 131 -4.15 2.99 -22.65
N ARG A 132 -4.82 3.63 -23.61
CA ARG A 132 -4.29 4.74 -24.43
C ARG A 132 -4.63 6.13 -23.88
N ASN A 133 -5.51 6.23 -22.88
CA ASN A 133 -5.89 7.49 -22.28
C ASN A 133 -4.76 8.07 -21.43
N TYR A 134 -4.80 9.39 -21.23
CA TYR A 134 -3.93 10.11 -20.30
C TYR A 134 -4.61 10.29 -18.94
N PRO A 135 -3.85 10.49 -17.85
CA PRO A 135 -4.42 10.66 -16.50
C PRO A 135 -5.53 11.72 -16.42
N ARG A 136 -5.40 12.84 -17.13
CA ARG A 136 -6.40 13.91 -17.17
C ARG A 136 -7.76 13.53 -17.78
N GLU A 137 -7.82 12.40 -18.48
CA GLU A 137 -9.02 11.88 -19.16
C GLU A 137 -9.73 10.82 -18.29
N LEU A 138 -9.21 10.59 -17.09
CA LEU A 138 -9.69 9.56 -16.15
C LEU A 138 -10.39 10.19 -14.95
N SER A 139 -11.41 9.51 -14.43
CA SER A 139 -11.96 9.78 -13.10
C SER A 139 -10.94 9.51 -11.99
N GLY A 140 -11.17 10.04 -10.78
CA GLY A 140 -10.30 9.78 -9.63
C GLY A 140 -10.14 8.29 -9.33
N GLY A 141 -11.23 7.54 -9.36
CA GLY A 141 -11.20 6.08 -9.16
C GLY A 141 -10.43 5.34 -10.28
N GLU A 142 -10.56 5.77 -11.55
CA GLU A 142 -9.74 5.19 -12.63
C GLU A 142 -8.27 5.50 -12.44
N GLN A 143 -7.91 6.73 -12.02
CA GLN A 143 -6.52 7.09 -11.71
C GLN A 143 -5.96 6.24 -10.57
N GLN A 144 -6.76 5.98 -9.53
CA GLN A 144 -6.37 5.11 -8.42
C GLN A 144 -6.12 3.69 -8.89
N ARG A 145 -7.00 3.13 -9.74
CA ARG A 145 -6.77 1.81 -10.35
C ARG A 145 -5.52 1.75 -11.22
N VAL A 146 -5.15 2.84 -11.90
CA VAL A 146 -3.86 2.92 -12.61
C VAL A 146 -2.68 2.89 -11.63
N ALA A 147 -2.78 3.60 -10.49
CA ALA A 147 -1.74 3.56 -9.46
C ALA A 147 -1.58 2.16 -8.85
N LEU A 148 -2.69 1.44 -8.61
CA LEU A 148 -2.69 0.03 -8.21
C LEU A 148 -2.05 -0.86 -9.29
N ALA A 149 -2.45 -0.71 -10.55
CA ALA A 149 -1.87 -1.44 -11.67
C ALA A 149 -0.34 -1.26 -11.72
N ARG A 150 0.13 -0.02 -11.54
CA ARG A 150 1.57 0.29 -11.48
C ARG A 150 2.27 -0.40 -10.32
N ALA A 151 1.66 -0.43 -9.15
CA ALA A 151 2.22 -1.11 -7.97
C ALA A 151 2.33 -2.63 -8.18
N LEU A 152 1.41 -3.23 -8.94
CA LEU A 152 1.36 -4.67 -9.23
C LEU A 152 2.21 -5.11 -10.41
N ALA A 153 2.65 -4.17 -11.25
CA ALA A 153 3.34 -4.49 -12.50
C ALA A 153 4.58 -5.38 -12.29
N ASN A 154 5.30 -5.17 -11.18
CA ASN A 154 6.56 -5.83 -10.84
C ASN A 154 6.42 -7.02 -9.86
N ASN A 155 5.22 -7.57 -9.65
CA ASN A 155 5.00 -8.64 -8.67
C ASN A 155 5.55 -8.28 -7.27
N ALA A 156 5.15 -7.13 -6.76
CA ALA A 156 5.59 -6.65 -5.45
C ALA A 156 5.26 -7.66 -4.34
N GLU A 157 6.22 -7.95 -3.48
CA GLU A 157 6.04 -8.83 -2.32
C GLU A 157 5.22 -8.14 -1.22
N ILE A 158 5.32 -6.82 -1.16
CA ILE A 158 4.68 -5.98 -0.16
C ILE A 158 4.01 -4.81 -0.87
N ILE A 159 2.73 -4.58 -0.60
CA ILE A 159 2.01 -3.38 -1.01
C ILE A 159 1.87 -2.45 0.19
N ILE A 160 2.26 -1.20 -0.02
CA ILE A 160 2.09 -0.11 0.93
C ILE A 160 1.10 0.86 0.30
N ALA A 161 -0.09 0.99 0.88
CA ALA A 161 -1.14 1.88 0.42
C ALA A 161 -1.34 3.01 1.45
N ASP A 162 -1.00 4.23 1.05
CA ASP A 162 -1.11 5.43 1.88
C ASP A 162 -2.40 6.17 1.51
N GLU A 163 -3.43 6.01 2.33
CA GLU A 163 -4.78 6.58 2.14
C GLU A 163 -5.34 6.38 0.71
N PRO A 164 -5.38 5.12 0.21
CA PRO A 164 -5.71 4.85 -1.19
C PRO A 164 -7.15 5.19 -1.57
N THR A 165 -8.00 5.49 -0.59
CA THR A 165 -9.43 5.77 -0.74
C THR A 165 -9.78 7.25 -0.53
N GLY A 166 -8.84 8.09 -0.12
CA GLY A 166 -9.09 9.46 0.31
C GLY A 166 -9.63 10.43 -0.75
N ASN A 167 -9.63 10.05 -2.03
CA ASN A 167 -10.06 10.91 -3.15
C ASN A 167 -11.10 10.23 -4.06
N VAL A 168 -11.81 9.23 -3.56
CA VAL A 168 -12.79 8.45 -4.34
C VAL A 168 -14.09 8.31 -3.55
N ASP A 169 -15.17 7.96 -4.23
CA ASP A 169 -16.47 7.73 -3.59
C ASP A 169 -16.47 6.43 -2.75
N PRO A 170 -17.46 6.26 -1.85
CA PRO A 170 -17.52 5.13 -0.94
C PRO A 170 -17.57 3.76 -1.63
N GLN A 171 -18.32 3.64 -2.74
CA GLN A 171 -18.38 2.40 -3.50
C GLN A 171 -17.00 2.04 -4.06
N MET A 172 -16.32 3.02 -4.65
CA MET A 172 -14.97 2.85 -5.17
C MET A 172 -13.97 2.54 -4.06
N SER A 173 -14.13 3.15 -2.88
CA SER A 173 -13.30 2.86 -1.70
C SER A 173 -13.39 1.37 -1.33
N TYR A 174 -14.60 0.82 -1.30
CA TYR A 174 -14.82 -0.62 -1.07
C TYR A 174 -14.14 -1.48 -2.14
N GLU A 175 -14.34 -1.16 -3.42
CA GLU A 175 -13.74 -1.91 -4.54
C GLU A 175 -12.21 -1.92 -4.49
N ILE A 176 -11.58 -0.80 -4.09
CA ILE A 176 -10.13 -0.69 -3.94
C ILE A 176 -9.64 -1.61 -2.82
N VAL A 177 -10.32 -1.61 -1.66
CA VAL A 177 -9.93 -2.48 -0.54
C VAL A 177 -10.17 -3.94 -0.88
N ASP A 178 -11.30 -4.30 -1.51
CA ASP A 178 -11.58 -5.67 -1.98
C ASP A 178 -10.47 -6.16 -2.93
N MET A 179 -10.03 -5.31 -3.85
CA MET A 179 -8.92 -5.62 -4.74
C MET A 179 -7.61 -5.86 -3.98
N LEU A 180 -7.27 -5.04 -2.98
CA LEU A 180 -6.12 -5.25 -2.11
C LEU A 180 -6.24 -6.55 -1.30
N MET A 181 -7.46 -6.91 -0.90
CA MET A 181 -7.74 -8.18 -0.21
C MET A 181 -7.46 -9.39 -1.09
N ARG A 182 -7.92 -9.37 -2.33
CA ARG A 182 -7.64 -10.45 -3.32
C ARG A 182 -6.14 -10.61 -3.56
N LEU A 183 -5.39 -9.51 -3.63
CA LEU A 183 -3.93 -9.55 -3.74
C LEU A 183 -3.28 -10.15 -2.49
N ASN A 184 -3.82 -9.88 -1.33
CA ASN A 184 -3.38 -10.48 -0.08
C ASN A 184 -3.65 -11.98 -0.05
N GLU A 185 -4.83 -12.43 -0.48
CA GLU A 185 -5.19 -13.85 -0.62
C GLU A 185 -4.25 -14.60 -1.57
N ALA A 186 -3.74 -13.90 -2.60
CA ALA A 186 -2.70 -14.43 -3.49
C ALA A 186 -1.28 -14.41 -2.87
N GLY A 187 -1.14 -14.07 -1.58
CA GLY A 187 0.09 -14.15 -0.80
C GLY A 187 0.90 -12.85 -0.69
N THR A 188 0.41 -11.73 -1.23
CA THR A 188 1.05 -10.42 -1.08
C THR A 188 0.82 -9.87 0.33
N THR A 189 1.86 -9.35 0.98
CA THR A 189 1.71 -8.61 2.24
C THR A 189 1.14 -7.23 1.95
N VAL A 190 0.09 -6.81 2.66
CA VAL A 190 -0.54 -5.50 2.45
C VAL A 190 -0.54 -4.68 3.73
N ILE A 191 -0.03 -3.46 3.65
CA ILE A 191 -0.12 -2.46 4.71
C ILE A 191 -0.92 -1.28 4.15
N MET A 192 -2.10 -1.06 4.69
CA MET A 192 -2.97 0.04 4.29
C MET A 192 -3.12 1.04 5.41
N VAL A 193 -2.66 2.26 5.18
CA VAL A 193 -2.96 3.40 6.04
C VAL A 193 -4.30 3.98 5.61
N THR A 194 -5.20 4.19 6.56
CA THR A 194 -6.49 4.85 6.31
C THR A 194 -6.99 5.54 7.56
N HIS A 195 -7.84 6.54 7.39
CA HIS A 195 -8.65 7.14 8.44
C HIS A 195 -10.14 6.76 8.32
N GLU A 196 -10.51 5.97 7.30
CA GLU A 196 -11.88 5.51 7.07
C GLU A 196 -12.21 4.29 7.94
N HIS A 197 -12.74 4.54 9.14
CA HIS A 197 -13.08 3.49 10.11
C HIS A 197 -14.19 2.55 9.65
N SER A 198 -15.11 3.04 8.84
CA SER A 198 -16.17 2.24 8.21
C SER A 198 -15.59 1.10 7.35
N LEU A 199 -14.60 1.40 6.50
CA LEU A 199 -13.89 0.39 5.71
C LEU A 199 -13.17 -0.64 6.59
N VAL A 200 -12.46 -0.18 7.63
CA VAL A 200 -11.74 -1.08 8.56
C VAL A 200 -12.69 -2.05 9.25
N ARG A 201 -13.94 -1.64 9.53
CA ARG A 201 -14.98 -2.50 10.12
C ARG A 201 -15.51 -3.55 9.16
N CYS A 202 -15.59 -3.24 7.85
CA CYS A 202 -16.11 -4.18 6.84
C CYS A 202 -15.17 -5.37 6.58
N PHE A 203 -13.86 -5.17 6.77
CA PHE A 203 -12.86 -6.19 6.45
C PHE A 203 -12.20 -6.73 7.72
N ASP A 204 -12.32 -8.05 7.97
CA ASP A 204 -11.80 -8.70 9.17
C ASP A 204 -10.29 -8.91 9.11
N LYS A 205 -9.51 -7.84 9.29
CA LYS A 205 -8.05 -7.86 9.30
C LYS A 205 -7.48 -7.20 10.56
N ARG A 206 -6.20 -7.45 10.80
CA ARG A 206 -5.46 -6.85 11.89
C ARG A 206 -5.42 -5.32 11.76
N VAL A 207 -5.60 -4.63 12.88
CA VAL A 207 -5.58 -3.17 12.97
C VAL A 207 -4.49 -2.76 13.93
N ILE A 208 -3.63 -1.85 13.50
CA ILE A 208 -2.64 -1.16 14.32
C ILE A 208 -3.11 0.27 14.52
N ILE A 209 -3.22 0.70 15.77
CA ILE A 209 -3.60 2.08 16.11
C ILE A 209 -2.36 2.84 16.52
N LEU A 210 -2.05 3.89 15.75
CA LEU A 210 -1.01 4.86 16.09
C LEU A 210 -1.65 6.10 16.74
N ASP A 211 -1.12 6.52 17.88
CA ASP A 211 -1.44 7.81 18.50
C ASP A 211 -0.17 8.47 19.01
N LYS A 212 0.01 9.76 18.68
CA LYS A 212 1.16 10.58 19.12
C LYS A 212 2.51 9.88 18.99
N GLY A 213 2.68 9.14 17.89
CA GLY A 213 3.93 8.45 17.56
C GLY A 213 4.14 7.11 18.25
N SER A 214 3.17 6.58 18.99
CA SER A 214 3.24 5.28 19.65
C SER A 214 2.13 4.34 19.19
N ILE A 215 2.37 3.02 19.22
CA ILE A 215 1.32 2.03 19.01
C ILE A 215 0.53 1.91 20.31
N VAL A 216 -0.75 2.27 20.27
CA VAL A 216 -1.65 2.19 21.42
C VAL A 216 -2.51 0.94 21.43
N ALA A 217 -2.68 0.33 20.26
CA ALA A 217 -3.36 -0.96 20.11
C ALA A 217 -2.88 -1.70 18.87
N ASP A 218 -2.91 -3.04 18.94
CA ASP A 218 -2.50 -3.95 17.87
C ASP A 218 -3.30 -5.26 18.00
N GLY A 219 -4.15 -5.56 17.01
CA GLY A 219 -4.97 -6.79 17.03
C GLY A 219 -6.14 -6.78 16.06
N GLY A 220 -7.07 -7.73 16.26
CA GLY A 220 -8.25 -7.95 15.41
C GLY A 220 -9.52 -7.27 15.92
N THR A 221 -10.67 -7.95 15.79
CA THR A 221 -12.05 -7.46 15.91
C THR A 221 -12.38 -6.62 17.16
N LEU A 222 -11.86 -6.97 18.33
CA LEU A 222 -12.15 -6.23 19.58
C LEU A 222 -11.52 -4.84 19.64
N ILE A 223 -10.42 -4.62 18.93
CA ILE A 223 -9.74 -3.32 18.88
C ILE A 223 -10.47 -2.36 17.95
N ARG A 224 -11.27 -2.85 17.00
CA ARG A 224 -12.09 -2.03 16.11
C ARG A 224 -13.14 -1.22 16.86
N GLU A 225 -13.75 -1.78 17.90
CA GLU A 225 -14.73 -1.09 18.73
C GLU A 225 -14.04 -0.05 19.63
N ALA A 226 -12.86 -0.37 20.18
CA ALA A 226 -12.08 0.55 20.99
C ALA A 226 -11.48 1.71 20.17
N ALA A 227 -11.04 1.45 18.94
CA ALA A 227 -10.54 2.50 18.03
C ALA A 227 -11.61 3.56 17.75
N THR A 228 -12.87 3.15 17.62
CA THR A 228 -13.98 4.06 17.40
C THR A 228 -14.27 4.93 18.62
N SER A 229 -14.14 4.40 19.84
CA SER A 229 -14.41 5.15 21.09
C SER A 229 -13.31 6.15 21.43
N HIS A 230 -12.04 5.83 21.23
CA HIS A 230 -10.92 6.74 21.52
C HIS A 230 -10.82 7.91 20.54
N ILE A 231 -11.19 7.69 19.28
CA ILE A 231 -11.12 8.74 18.24
C ILE A 231 -12.35 9.66 18.33
N ASN A 232 -13.51 9.13 18.68
CA ASN A 232 -14.69 9.97 18.98
C ASN A 232 -14.45 10.88 20.18
N ALA A 233 -13.75 10.43 21.20
CA ALA A 233 -13.34 11.27 22.34
C ALA A 233 -12.35 12.38 21.96
N ALA A 234 -11.50 12.16 20.95
CA ALA A 234 -10.57 13.17 20.43
C ALA A 234 -11.25 14.14 19.43
N SER A 235 -12.31 13.71 18.74
CA SER A 235 -13.07 14.54 17.78
C SER A 235 -14.14 15.40 18.47
N GLU A 236 -14.57 15.08 19.69
CA GLU A 236 -15.45 15.94 20.49
C GLU A 236 -14.79 17.25 20.95
N ILE A 237 -13.46 17.38 20.81
CA ILE A 237 -12.72 18.61 21.14
C ILE A 237 -12.57 19.56 19.94
N SER A 238 -12.89 19.12 18.73
CA SER A 238 -12.92 19.98 17.54
C SER A 238 -14.30 19.95 16.88
N ASN A 239 -15.22 20.73 17.44
CA ASN A 239 -16.51 21.03 16.84
C ASN A 239 -16.30 21.74 15.50
N GLU A 240 -16.65 21.06 14.42
CA GLU A 240 -17.28 21.57 13.19
C GLU A 240 -17.06 20.67 11.97
N TYR A 241 -17.39 19.39 12.10
CA TYR A 241 -17.81 18.59 10.93
C TYR A 241 -18.76 17.52 11.41
N VAL A 242 -20.05 17.72 11.16
CA VAL A 242 -21.07 16.67 11.30
C VAL A 242 -20.76 15.64 10.23
N VAL A 243 -20.14 14.54 10.64
CA VAL A 243 -20.05 13.34 9.79
C VAL A 243 -21.47 12.82 9.60
N PRO A 244 -21.97 12.65 8.35
CA PRO A 244 -23.28 12.03 8.14
C PRO A 244 -23.28 10.65 8.81
N PRO A 245 -24.42 10.24 9.39
CA PRO A 245 -24.50 8.93 10.04
C PRO A 245 -24.22 7.83 9.02
N ASP A 246 -23.18 7.04 9.32
CA ASP A 246 -22.84 5.73 8.78
C ASP A 246 -23.28 5.43 7.35
N GLU A 247 -22.41 5.72 6.38
CA GLU A 247 -22.49 5.02 5.09
C GLU A 247 -22.17 3.54 5.37
N ASP A 248 -23.19 2.72 5.28
CA ASP A 248 -23.12 1.29 5.56
C ASP A 248 -22.53 0.55 4.35
N TYR A 249 -21.21 0.34 4.38
CA TYR A 249 -20.49 -0.43 3.34
C TYR A 249 -20.95 -1.90 3.24
N THR A 250 -21.73 -2.40 4.20
CA THR A 250 -22.27 -3.76 4.12
C THR A 250 -23.19 -3.94 2.90
N VAL A 251 -23.81 -2.88 2.41
CA VAL A 251 -24.62 -2.88 1.20
C VAL A 251 -23.76 -3.20 -0.03
N TYR A 252 -22.52 -2.72 -0.07
CA TYR A 252 -21.63 -2.93 -1.21
C TYR A 252 -21.02 -4.33 -1.25
N ALA A 253 -20.87 -5.00 -0.10
CA ALA A 253 -20.42 -6.40 -0.03
C ALA A 253 -21.38 -7.38 -0.72
N GLN A 254 -22.68 -7.04 -0.78
CA GLN A 254 -23.71 -7.89 -1.39
C GLN A 254 -23.86 -7.68 -2.90
N THR A 255 -23.31 -6.62 -3.46
CA THR A 255 -23.41 -6.25 -4.88
C THR A 255 -22.10 -6.45 -5.66
N ALA A 256 -21.05 -6.96 -5.03
CA ALA A 256 -19.79 -7.25 -5.69
C ALA A 256 -20.00 -8.26 -6.85
N PRO A 257 -19.47 -8.02 -8.06
CA PRO A 257 -19.61 -8.95 -9.17
C PRO A 257 -18.98 -10.30 -8.81
N ALA A 258 -19.71 -11.37 -9.16
CA ALA A 258 -19.30 -12.74 -8.93
C ALA A 258 -17.88 -13.01 -9.43
N GLN A 259 -17.16 -13.83 -8.68
CA GLN A 259 -15.79 -14.29 -8.90
C GLN A 259 -15.43 -14.42 -10.38
N THR A 260 -14.52 -13.59 -10.85
CA THR A 260 -13.70 -13.91 -12.02
C THR A 260 -12.55 -14.78 -11.52
N ASP A 261 -12.51 -16.03 -11.97
CA ASP A 261 -11.46 -16.99 -11.66
C ASP A 261 -10.10 -16.38 -12.01
N TYR A 262 -9.32 -16.08 -11.00
CA TYR A 262 -7.91 -15.73 -11.16
C TYR A 262 -7.13 -17.04 -11.30
N GLU A 263 -6.98 -17.53 -12.54
CA GLU A 263 -6.03 -18.62 -12.81
C GLU A 263 -4.66 -18.25 -12.28
N GLU A 264 -4.07 -19.16 -11.51
CA GLU A 264 -2.72 -19.04 -10.96
C GLU A 264 -1.74 -18.61 -12.05
N ILE A 265 -1.06 -17.50 -11.83
CA ILE A 265 0.03 -17.07 -12.70
C ILE A 265 1.17 -18.05 -12.49
N PRO A 266 1.61 -18.80 -13.50
CA PRO A 266 2.79 -19.66 -13.35
C PRO A 266 3.97 -18.77 -12.95
N VAL A 267 4.51 -19.00 -11.77
CA VAL A 267 5.78 -18.43 -11.34
C VAL A 267 6.85 -19.18 -12.12
N GLU A 268 7.16 -18.73 -13.35
CA GLU A 268 8.39 -19.13 -14.01
C GLU A 268 9.55 -18.58 -13.18
N THR A 269 10.17 -19.48 -12.42
CA THR A 269 11.44 -19.25 -11.75
C THR A 269 12.43 -18.68 -12.78
N LEU A 270 12.99 -17.53 -12.47
CA LEU A 270 14.07 -16.93 -13.21
C LEU A 270 15.28 -17.87 -13.10
N ASP A 271 15.56 -18.64 -14.15
CA ASP A 271 16.81 -19.40 -14.26
C ASP A 271 17.99 -18.42 -14.28
N GLU A 272 18.78 -18.49 -13.23
CA GLU A 272 20.08 -17.83 -13.06
C GLU A 272 21.18 -18.53 -13.88
N THR A 273 20.99 -18.73 -15.15
CA THR A 273 22.09 -19.28 -15.98
C THR A 273 22.10 -18.63 -17.33
N THR A 274 22.78 -17.48 -17.45
CA THR A 274 23.61 -17.12 -18.63
C THR A 274 24.37 -15.81 -18.40
N VAL A 275 25.37 -15.87 -17.52
CA VAL A 275 26.50 -14.92 -17.62
C VAL A 275 27.77 -15.79 -17.54
N ASN A 276 28.19 -16.31 -18.70
CA ASN A 276 29.59 -16.62 -18.94
C ASN A 276 29.81 -16.92 -20.43
N GLY A 277 30.75 -16.22 -21.01
CA GLY A 277 31.42 -16.69 -22.21
C GLY A 277 31.36 -15.76 -23.42
N GLY A 278 32.40 -15.00 -23.65
CA GLY A 278 32.63 -14.29 -24.91
C GLY A 278 33.84 -13.40 -24.89
N GLU A 279 35.03 -13.97 -24.56
CA GLU A 279 36.30 -13.43 -25.06
C GLU A 279 36.39 -13.64 -26.59
N LYS A 280 36.52 -12.56 -27.32
CA LYS A 280 37.56 -12.33 -28.37
C LYS A 280 37.38 -10.95 -28.96
#